data_9adc6eea6f7f958b4405a00b2bb8c138
#
_entry.id   9adc6eea6f7f958b4405a00b2bb8c138
#
_cell.length_a   1.000
_cell.length_b   1.000
_cell.length_c   1.000
_cell.angle_alpha   90.00
_cell.angle_beta   90.00
_cell.angle_gamma   90.00
#
_symmetry.space_group_name_H-M   'P 1'
#
loop_
_entity.id
_entity.type
_entity.pdbx_description
1 polymer ?
#
loop_
_entity_poly.entity_id
_entity_poly.type
_entity_poly.pdbx_seq_one_letter_code
_entity_poly.pdbx_strand_id
1 'polypeptide(L)'
;MNGRPVPDLDTFVGKIRELADGQQATIRYFTFDDPQTTKLRSVNIDRRWYPARHCRRDDTLGYWPCEPLPEVGSAAPPAPASTEFVTNGDSRARKIAPSLVLVNFDMPYIISGVSERHYHGTGLVVDAERGLIVTDRNTVPVAMGDVKITFAGTVEVPGRVEYIHPLHNLAVISYNPELVGDTPVRSAVFSPQVAEEGDEIWVAGLKGNSNPFIQKSQVAAVDAVGFPLSRTLRFRDTNLETIAVVNAPGNVDGVLLDSKGRVMATWSSFAFEGANKKLEQVTFGIAGDLVEEMVGFVREGRDLHSLETELRLLPLATARDLGLPAERIKGLEKHSPQRRQALQVVRTVAGSPAAGVLRPGDLLLAIDGELVNTYREVERRVQQDEVSVTLWRNGEELTETLRTQTLTGHGVDRIVYWAGAVLQTPHRALPAQRGILPEGVYVAYFAYGSPASRYSLWAGRRIIEIDGLPTPDLDTFVAAVANKSDRESVRIKTVTWNDQVEVLTLKTDHRYWPAYELRRVDDQWRRSPIGSAPAVAGGVIDYRGDAP
;
A
#
# COMPACT_ATOMS: atom_id res chain seq x y z
N MET A 1 2.49 32.91 -14.54
CA MET A 1 3.40 31.76 -14.45
C MET A 1 4.83 32.25 -14.56
N ASN A 2 5.68 31.91 -13.62
CA ASN A 2 7.07 32.40 -13.54
C ASN A 2 7.20 33.91 -13.70
N GLY A 3 6.37 34.69 -13.01
CA GLY A 3 6.33 36.15 -13.06
C GLY A 3 5.72 36.77 -14.32
N ARG A 4 5.37 35.99 -15.35
CA ARG A 4 4.78 36.48 -16.59
C ARG A 4 3.27 36.28 -16.64
N PRO A 5 2.48 37.18 -17.18
CA PRO A 5 1.03 37.04 -17.37
C PRO A 5 0.69 35.80 -18.22
N VAL A 6 -0.47 35.21 -17.96
CA VAL A 6 -1.07 34.14 -18.76
C VAL A 6 -2.53 34.53 -19.01
N PRO A 7 -2.79 35.37 -20.03
CA PRO A 7 -4.12 35.89 -20.25
C PRO A 7 -5.08 34.89 -20.91
N ASP A 8 -4.54 33.90 -21.61
CA ASP A 8 -5.30 32.92 -22.39
C ASP A 8 -4.64 31.53 -22.40
N LEU A 9 -5.36 30.55 -22.95
CA LEU A 9 -4.93 29.17 -23.03
C LEU A 9 -3.71 28.99 -23.96
N ASP A 10 -3.64 29.70 -25.06
CA ASP A 10 -2.51 29.59 -26.01
C ASP A 10 -1.20 30.04 -25.36
N THR A 11 -1.24 31.16 -24.62
CA THR A 11 -0.10 31.61 -23.80
C THR A 11 0.28 30.60 -22.74
N PHE A 12 -0.70 29.97 -22.08
CA PHE A 12 -0.46 28.90 -21.09
C PHE A 12 0.23 27.69 -21.73
N VAL A 13 -0.33 27.17 -22.83
CA VAL A 13 0.22 26.02 -23.55
C VAL A 13 1.64 26.31 -24.06
N GLY A 14 1.87 27.53 -24.61
CA GLY A 14 3.20 27.95 -25.02
C GLY A 14 4.22 27.88 -23.90
N LYS A 15 3.87 28.36 -22.70
CA LYS A 15 4.76 28.28 -21.51
C LYS A 15 4.99 26.86 -21.01
N ILE A 16 3.94 26.01 -20.99
CA ILE A 16 4.09 24.61 -20.57
C ILE A 16 4.99 23.84 -21.53
N ARG A 17 4.95 24.13 -22.83
CA ARG A 17 5.82 23.50 -23.83
C ARG A 17 7.31 23.75 -23.61
N GLU A 18 7.67 24.85 -22.95
CA GLU A 18 9.06 25.23 -22.67
C GLU A 18 9.62 24.59 -21.38
N LEU A 19 8.78 23.98 -20.55
CA LEU A 19 9.17 23.46 -19.24
C LEU A 19 9.48 21.97 -19.30
N ALA A 20 10.65 21.60 -18.82
CA ALA A 20 11.07 20.22 -18.67
C ALA A 20 10.33 19.50 -17.52
N ASP A 21 10.21 18.20 -17.60
CA ASP A 21 9.72 17.39 -16.47
C ASP A 21 10.68 17.51 -15.28
N GLY A 22 10.12 17.75 -14.09
CA GLY A 22 10.87 18.06 -12.87
C GLY A 22 11.14 19.53 -12.66
N GLN A 23 11.00 20.35 -13.67
CA GLN A 23 11.17 21.79 -13.50
C GLN A 23 10.04 22.37 -12.66
N GLN A 24 10.40 23.22 -11.69
CA GLN A 24 9.43 23.98 -10.91
C GLN A 24 8.91 25.19 -11.67
N ALA A 25 7.60 25.38 -11.62
CA ALA A 25 6.94 26.57 -12.14
C ALA A 25 6.15 27.26 -11.02
N THR A 26 6.40 28.54 -10.80
CA THR A 26 5.61 29.36 -9.87
C THR A 26 4.34 29.85 -10.58
N ILE A 27 3.19 29.51 -10.01
CA ILE A 27 1.87 29.90 -10.53
C ILE A 27 1.20 30.83 -9.53
N ARG A 28 0.79 32.00 -10.00
CA ARG A 28 -0.09 32.91 -9.29
C ARG A 28 -1.49 32.79 -9.90
N TYR A 29 -2.48 32.51 -9.07
CA TYR A 29 -3.85 32.25 -9.50
C TYR A 29 -4.85 32.73 -8.44
N PHE A 30 -6.12 32.78 -8.83
CA PHE A 30 -7.26 32.92 -7.93
C PHE A 30 -8.25 31.78 -8.19
N THR A 31 -9.09 31.49 -7.22
CA THR A 31 -10.16 30.48 -7.36
C THR A 31 -11.48 31.17 -7.70
N PHE A 32 -12.38 30.45 -8.34
CA PHE A 32 -13.71 30.98 -8.69
C PHE A 32 -14.51 31.39 -7.43
N ASP A 33 -14.35 30.64 -6.33
CA ASP A 33 -15.03 30.91 -5.06
C ASP A 33 -14.45 32.12 -4.31
N ASP A 34 -13.20 32.50 -4.61
CA ASP A 34 -12.50 33.61 -3.99
C ASP A 34 -11.63 34.33 -5.02
N PRO A 35 -12.26 35.12 -5.94
CA PRO A 35 -11.55 35.77 -7.02
C PRO A 35 -10.73 37.00 -6.58
N GLN A 36 -10.90 37.48 -5.34
CA GLN A 36 -10.19 38.62 -4.81
C GLN A 36 -8.87 38.25 -4.14
N THR A 37 -8.73 37.00 -3.69
CA THR A 37 -7.51 36.54 -3.03
C THR A 37 -6.58 35.85 -4.02
N THR A 38 -5.42 36.45 -4.24
CA THR A 38 -4.37 35.86 -5.08
C THR A 38 -3.59 34.82 -4.29
N LYS A 39 -3.51 33.63 -4.84
CA LYS A 39 -2.74 32.49 -4.30
C LYS A 39 -1.47 32.28 -5.10
N LEU A 40 -0.39 31.92 -4.42
CA LEU A 40 0.89 31.57 -5.03
C LEU A 40 1.22 30.12 -4.70
N ARG A 41 1.61 29.33 -5.70
CA ARG A 41 2.04 27.94 -5.55
C ARG A 41 3.22 27.64 -6.47
N SER A 42 4.11 26.78 -6.01
CA SER A 42 5.07 26.11 -6.87
C SER A 42 4.48 24.78 -7.32
N VAL A 43 4.59 24.47 -8.60
CA VAL A 43 4.12 23.24 -9.22
C VAL A 43 5.29 22.60 -9.95
N ASN A 44 5.56 21.34 -9.66
CA ASN A 44 6.50 20.55 -10.43
C ASN A 44 5.81 20.09 -11.72
N ILE A 45 6.46 20.31 -12.84
CA ILE A 45 5.98 19.80 -14.13
C ILE A 45 6.27 18.30 -14.16
N ASP A 46 5.22 17.51 -14.32
CA ASP A 46 5.32 16.05 -14.35
C ASP A 46 4.37 15.47 -15.39
N ARG A 47 4.92 14.88 -16.44
CA ARG A 47 4.17 14.22 -17.51
C ARG A 47 4.36 12.70 -17.50
N ARG A 48 5.12 12.17 -16.53
CA ARG A 48 5.45 10.75 -16.43
C ARG A 48 4.19 9.88 -16.38
N TRP A 49 3.28 10.23 -15.49
CA TRP A 49 2.06 9.47 -15.28
C TRP A 49 0.97 9.77 -16.31
N TYR A 50 0.88 11.02 -16.78
CA TYR A 50 -0.12 11.46 -17.74
C TYR A 50 0.53 12.26 -18.86
N PRO A 51 0.44 11.81 -20.13
CA PRO A 51 0.89 12.61 -21.26
C PRO A 51 0.01 13.86 -21.41
N ALA A 52 0.64 14.99 -21.64
CA ALA A 52 -0.07 16.25 -21.88
C ALA A 52 -0.48 16.36 -23.35
N ARG A 53 -1.71 16.78 -23.62
CA ARG A 53 -2.25 16.97 -24.97
C ARG A 53 -2.95 18.33 -25.06
N HIS A 54 -2.87 18.96 -26.24
CA HIS A 54 -3.63 20.15 -26.59
C HIS A 54 -4.67 19.79 -27.65
N CYS A 55 -5.95 20.02 -27.36
CA CYS A 55 -7.04 19.70 -28.27
C CYS A 55 -7.75 20.98 -28.70
N ARG A 56 -7.97 21.17 -29.99
CA ARG A 56 -8.72 22.29 -30.55
C ARG A 56 -9.95 21.79 -31.30
N ARG A 57 -11.06 22.48 -31.16
CA ARG A 57 -12.28 22.20 -31.92
C ARG A 57 -12.05 22.45 -33.41
N ASP A 58 -12.36 21.46 -34.23
CA ASP A 58 -12.45 21.59 -35.68
C ASP A 58 -13.90 21.30 -36.11
N ASP A 59 -14.59 22.34 -36.55
CA ASP A 59 -16.00 22.22 -36.93
C ASP A 59 -16.18 21.53 -38.28
N THR A 60 -15.16 21.47 -39.13
CA THR A 60 -15.21 20.74 -40.38
C THR A 60 -15.13 19.24 -40.16
N LEU A 61 -14.35 18.81 -39.18
CA LEU A 61 -14.21 17.43 -38.77
C LEU A 61 -15.29 16.99 -37.76
N GLY A 62 -15.95 17.95 -37.10
CA GLY A 62 -16.99 17.69 -36.11
C GLY A 62 -16.47 17.13 -34.76
N TYR A 63 -15.16 17.17 -34.50
CA TYR A 63 -14.55 16.70 -33.27
C TYR A 63 -13.38 17.59 -32.81
N TRP A 64 -12.67 17.19 -31.75
CA TRP A 64 -11.50 17.87 -31.19
C TRP A 64 -10.24 17.07 -31.53
N PRO A 65 -9.51 17.35 -32.61
CA PRO A 65 -8.18 16.80 -32.81
C PRO A 65 -7.24 17.22 -31.67
N CYS A 66 -6.45 16.27 -31.20
CA CYS A 66 -5.51 16.49 -30.10
C CYS A 66 -4.09 16.27 -30.60
N GLU A 67 -3.20 17.18 -30.26
CA GLU A 67 -1.76 17.07 -30.48
C GLU A 67 -1.06 16.80 -29.14
N PRO A 68 -0.12 15.84 -29.07
CA PRO A 68 0.70 15.66 -27.89
C PRO A 68 1.55 16.93 -27.68
N LEU A 69 1.72 17.35 -26.43
CA LEU A 69 2.72 18.35 -26.11
C LEU A 69 4.10 17.68 -26.12
N PRO A 70 5.11 18.31 -26.75
CA PRO A 70 6.45 17.73 -26.82
C PRO A 70 7.03 17.51 -25.43
N GLU A 71 7.76 16.42 -25.28
CA GLU A 71 8.61 16.18 -24.11
C GLU A 71 9.88 17.04 -24.27
N VAL A 72 10.16 17.87 -23.28
CA VAL A 72 11.30 18.82 -23.29
C VAL A 72 12.49 18.24 -22.49
N GLY A 73 12.49 16.92 -22.28
CA GLY A 73 13.48 16.24 -21.43
C GLY A 73 13.15 16.38 -19.95
N SER A 74 14.01 15.81 -19.10
CA SER A 74 13.90 15.89 -17.66
C SER A 74 14.76 17.01 -17.11
N ALA A 75 14.32 17.66 -16.03
CA ALA A 75 15.18 18.55 -15.26
C ALA A 75 16.36 17.76 -14.68
N ALA A 76 17.44 18.44 -14.38
CA ALA A 76 18.57 17.84 -13.66
C ALA A 76 18.06 17.20 -12.35
N PRO A 77 18.62 16.05 -11.94
CA PRO A 77 18.31 15.47 -10.65
C PRO A 77 18.56 16.48 -9.52
N PRO A 78 17.85 16.38 -8.38
CA PRO A 78 18.07 17.27 -7.26
C PRO A 78 19.52 17.19 -6.80
N ALA A 79 20.13 18.36 -6.57
CA ALA A 79 21.47 18.42 -6.02
C ALA A 79 21.45 17.99 -4.53
N PRO A 80 22.53 17.36 -4.03
CA PRO A 80 22.67 17.07 -2.60
C PRO A 80 22.52 18.32 -1.75
N ALA A 81 21.81 18.18 -0.63
CA ALA A 81 21.61 19.25 0.35
C ALA A 81 21.79 18.71 1.75
N SER A 82 22.27 19.54 2.68
CA SER A 82 22.52 19.15 4.06
C SER A 82 21.69 19.97 5.03
N THR A 83 21.34 19.38 6.18
CA THR A 83 20.62 20.05 7.26
C THR A 83 21.03 19.49 8.62
N GLU A 84 20.59 20.14 9.69
CA GLU A 84 20.76 19.67 11.05
C GLU A 84 19.41 19.30 11.68
N PHE A 85 19.40 18.25 12.52
CA PHE A 85 18.20 17.86 13.24
C PHE A 85 17.95 18.78 14.43
N VAL A 86 16.73 19.28 14.54
CA VAL A 86 16.27 20.03 15.71
C VAL A 86 16.14 19.06 16.89
N THR A 87 16.76 19.38 18.02
CA THR A 87 16.74 18.55 19.22
C THR A 87 16.19 19.33 20.40
N ASN A 88 15.04 18.90 20.92
CA ASN A 88 14.42 19.48 22.10
C ASN A 88 14.99 18.83 23.36
N GLY A 89 16.01 19.34 23.99
CA GLY A 89 16.47 19.02 25.36
C GLY A 89 16.47 17.56 25.86
N ASP A 90 15.48 16.76 25.52
CA ASP A 90 15.36 15.34 25.91
C ASP A 90 16.41 14.46 25.20
N SER A 91 17.09 13.63 26.00
CA SER A 91 18.17 12.77 25.49
C SER A 91 17.67 11.71 24.48
N ARG A 92 16.43 11.23 24.64
CA ARG A 92 15.81 10.26 23.73
C ARG A 92 15.43 10.92 22.41
N ALA A 93 14.87 12.16 22.48
CA ALA A 93 14.59 12.95 21.28
C ALA A 93 15.86 13.18 20.46
N ARG A 94 16.99 13.52 21.11
CA ARG A 94 18.29 13.67 20.44
C ARG A 94 18.80 12.39 19.78
N LYS A 95 18.46 11.23 20.36
CA LYS A 95 18.88 9.93 19.79
C LYS A 95 18.03 9.54 18.59
N ILE A 96 16.71 9.72 18.66
CA ILE A 96 15.80 9.22 17.64
C ILE A 96 15.58 10.20 16.49
N ALA A 97 15.70 11.52 16.71
CA ALA A 97 15.46 12.52 15.67
C ALA A 97 16.24 12.28 14.36
N PRO A 98 17.53 11.87 14.39
CA PRO A 98 18.28 11.53 13.16
C PRO A 98 17.76 10.33 12.39
N SER A 99 16.83 9.57 12.96
CA SER A 99 16.21 8.40 12.33
C SER A 99 14.74 8.64 11.96
N LEU A 100 14.18 9.84 12.20
CA LEU A 100 12.79 10.16 11.88
C LEU A 100 12.71 11.11 10.68
N VAL A 101 11.81 10.81 9.76
CA VAL A 101 11.55 11.60 8.55
C VAL A 101 10.05 11.78 8.34
N LEU A 102 9.65 12.84 7.64
CA LEU A 102 8.29 12.93 7.11
C LEU A 102 8.25 12.29 5.73
N VAL A 103 7.23 11.49 5.51
CA VAL A 103 6.96 10.82 4.24
C VAL A 103 5.68 11.39 3.65
N ASN A 104 5.75 11.83 2.39
CA ASN A 104 4.60 12.18 1.58
C ASN A 104 4.51 11.19 0.42
N PHE A 105 3.32 10.73 0.12
CA PHE A 105 3.05 9.80 -0.96
C PHE A 105 1.91 10.31 -1.85
N ASP A 106 2.19 10.47 -3.13
CA ASP A 106 1.25 10.94 -4.14
C ASP A 106 0.92 9.81 -5.12
N MET A 107 -0.36 9.42 -5.19
CA MET A 107 -0.81 8.33 -6.05
C MET A 107 -1.41 8.86 -7.36
N PRO A 108 -0.86 8.50 -8.53
CA PRO A 108 -1.31 9.02 -9.82
C PRO A 108 -2.66 8.42 -10.27
N TYR A 109 -2.90 7.14 -10.00
CA TYR A 109 -4.11 6.43 -10.39
C TYR A 109 -4.86 5.92 -9.17
N ILE A 110 -6.18 5.99 -9.18
CA ILE A 110 -7.01 5.34 -8.17
C ILE A 110 -7.01 3.84 -8.45
N ILE A 111 -6.49 3.06 -7.52
CA ILE A 111 -6.49 1.60 -7.55
C ILE A 111 -7.37 1.06 -6.43
N SER A 112 -7.75 -0.23 -6.52
CA SER A 112 -8.68 -0.80 -5.55
C SER A 112 -8.09 -0.83 -4.13
N GLY A 113 -8.93 -0.55 -3.16
CA GLY A 113 -8.58 -0.60 -1.74
C GLY A 113 -7.98 0.70 -1.19
N VAL A 114 -7.81 1.72 -2.02
CA VAL A 114 -7.24 3.01 -1.64
C VAL A 114 -8.27 4.12 -1.86
N SER A 115 -8.44 5.02 -0.90
CA SER A 115 -9.49 6.04 -0.92
C SER A 115 -9.01 7.45 -1.25
N GLU A 116 -7.75 7.74 -0.93
CA GLU A 116 -7.16 9.06 -1.10
C GLU A 116 -6.10 9.04 -2.21
N ARG A 117 -5.60 10.20 -2.58
CA ARG A 117 -4.50 10.34 -3.55
C ARG A 117 -3.22 10.88 -2.93
N HIS A 118 -3.34 11.53 -1.78
CA HIS A 118 -2.25 12.16 -1.05
C HIS A 118 -2.22 11.59 0.36
N TYR A 119 -1.09 11.09 0.75
CA TYR A 119 -0.86 10.50 2.06
C TYR A 119 0.37 11.13 2.68
N HIS A 120 0.41 11.18 4.00
CA HIS A 120 1.57 11.64 4.75
C HIS A 120 1.64 10.93 6.10
N GLY A 121 2.84 10.77 6.59
CA GLY A 121 3.10 10.17 7.90
C GLY A 121 4.56 10.25 8.27
N THR A 122 4.93 9.57 9.34
CA THR A 122 6.31 9.50 9.82
C THR A 122 6.97 8.21 9.31
N GLY A 123 8.22 8.32 8.85
CA GLY A 123 9.09 7.21 8.51
C GLY A 123 10.22 7.04 9.51
N LEU A 124 10.65 5.81 9.72
CA LEU A 124 11.79 5.42 10.55
C LEU A 124 12.94 4.93 9.67
N VAL A 125 14.07 5.63 9.68
CA VAL A 125 15.29 5.17 8.99
C VAL A 125 15.83 3.94 9.71
N VAL A 126 15.81 2.79 9.02
CA VAL A 126 16.27 1.51 9.56
C VAL A 126 17.62 1.09 8.99
N ASP A 127 18.02 1.69 7.88
CA ASP A 127 19.33 1.49 7.26
C ASP A 127 19.75 2.79 6.54
N ALA A 128 20.58 3.59 7.20
CA ALA A 128 21.01 4.87 6.65
C ALA A 128 22.01 4.73 5.49
N GLU A 129 22.76 3.62 5.44
CA GLU A 129 23.73 3.37 4.38
C GLU A 129 23.03 2.98 3.07
N ARG A 130 21.97 2.17 3.17
CA ARG A 130 21.15 1.76 2.03
C ARG A 130 19.96 2.70 1.77
N GLY A 131 19.75 3.69 2.64
CA GLY A 131 18.62 4.60 2.53
C GLY A 131 17.25 3.96 2.81
N LEU A 132 17.16 2.88 3.62
CA LEU A 132 15.89 2.20 3.88
C LEU A 132 15.14 2.85 5.05
N ILE A 133 13.85 3.06 4.83
CA ILE A 133 12.90 3.66 5.78
C ILE A 133 11.68 2.76 5.89
N VAL A 134 11.24 2.51 7.13
CA VAL A 134 9.96 1.85 7.42
C VAL A 134 8.89 2.88 7.70
N THR A 135 7.72 2.69 7.15
CA THR A 135 6.50 3.46 7.45
C THR A 135 5.29 2.51 7.45
N ASP A 136 4.09 3.03 7.73
CA ASP A 136 2.89 2.23 7.67
C ASP A 136 2.21 2.28 6.28
N ARG A 137 1.33 1.31 6.02
CA ARG A 137 0.56 1.26 4.77
C ARG A 137 -0.54 2.32 4.70
N ASN A 138 -0.85 2.99 5.81
CA ASN A 138 -1.76 4.13 5.78
C ASN A 138 -1.04 5.37 5.22
N THR A 139 0.29 5.40 5.31
CA THR A 139 1.15 6.43 4.70
C THR A 139 1.57 6.04 3.28
N VAL A 140 1.95 4.76 3.05
CA VAL A 140 2.33 4.24 1.72
C VAL A 140 1.51 2.99 1.42
N PRO A 141 0.28 3.17 0.89
CA PRO A 141 -0.67 2.05 0.77
C PRO A 141 -0.38 1.10 -0.38
N VAL A 142 0.36 1.55 -1.40
CA VAL A 142 0.59 0.83 -2.65
C VAL A 142 1.96 1.16 -3.24
N ALA A 143 2.42 0.33 -4.18
CA ALA A 143 3.71 0.55 -4.84
C ALA A 143 3.65 1.64 -5.94
N MET A 144 2.47 1.93 -6.47
CA MET A 144 2.29 2.89 -7.57
C MET A 144 2.10 4.31 -7.04
N GLY A 145 3.17 5.08 -6.97
CA GLY A 145 3.09 6.48 -6.55
C GLY A 145 4.47 7.12 -6.42
N ASP A 146 4.46 8.40 -6.14
CA ASP A 146 5.65 9.22 -5.92
C ASP A 146 5.86 9.40 -4.42
N VAL A 147 7.03 9.01 -3.94
CA VAL A 147 7.46 9.18 -2.55
C VAL A 147 8.33 10.43 -2.45
N LYS A 148 8.07 11.27 -1.46
CA LYS A 148 8.91 12.38 -1.06
C LYS A 148 9.25 12.25 0.42
N ILE A 149 10.51 12.36 0.75
CA ILE A 149 11.03 12.17 2.09
C ILE A 149 11.67 13.46 2.54
N THR A 150 11.20 13.99 3.67
CA THR A 150 11.69 15.25 4.22
C THR A 150 12.47 15.02 5.50
N PHE A 151 13.73 15.39 5.49
CA PHE A 151 14.66 15.34 6.62
C PHE A 151 14.68 16.69 7.35
N ALA A 152 14.47 16.66 8.66
CA ALA A 152 14.48 17.83 9.55
C ALA A 152 13.65 19.04 9.05
N GLY A 153 12.63 18.82 8.21
CA GLY A 153 11.77 19.86 7.64
C GLY A 153 12.45 20.77 6.61
N THR A 154 13.66 20.43 6.16
CA THR A 154 14.48 21.32 5.33
C THR A 154 14.94 20.66 4.04
N VAL A 155 15.37 19.41 4.06
CA VAL A 155 15.85 18.68 2.89
C VAL A 155 14.78 17.69 2.45
N GLU A 156 14.24 17.89 1.24
CA GLU A 156 13.29 16.97 0.60
C GLU A 156 13.99 16.22 -0.53
N VAL A 157 13.90 14.90 -0.50
CA VAL A 157 14.45 14.01 -1.53
C VAL A 157 13.38 13.08 -2.08
N PRO A 158 13.48 12.65 -3.34
CA PRO A 158 12.60 11.62 -3.88
C PRO A 158 12.92 10.27 -3.24
N GLY A 159 11.90 9.45 -3.13
CA GLY A 159 12.03 8.07 -2.67
C GLY A 159 11.32 7.10 -3.59
N ARG A 160 11.46 5.82 -3.27
CA ARG A 160 10.89 4.70 -4.00
C ARG A 160 10.26 3.70 -3.03
N VAL A 161 9.18 3.04 -3.45
CA VAL A 161 8.57 1.95 -2.66
C VAL A 161 9.34 0.66 -2.95
N GLU A 162 9.92 0.07 -1.91
CA GLU A 162 10.65 -1.21 -2.00
C GLU A 162 9.75 -2.40 -1.70
N TYR A 163 8.93 -2.26 -0.64
CA TYR A 163 8.16 -3.37 -0.13
C TYR A 163 6.87 -2.90 0.51
N ILE A 164 5.76 -3.56 0.20
CA ILE A 164 4.46 -3.40 0.88
C ILE A 164 4.15 -4.72 1.57
N HIS A 165 4.17 -4.75 2.90
CA HIS A 165 3.93 -5.99 3.64
C HIS A 165 2.53 -6.54 3.32
N PRO A 166 2.39 -7.77 2.81
CA PRO A 166 1.11 -8.28 2.35
C PRO A 166 0.10 -8.54 3.46
N LEU A 167 0.54 -8.76 4.70
CA LEU A 167 -0.29 -9.14 5.85
C LEU A 167 -0.43 -8.03 6.90
N HIS A 168 0.61 -7.20 7.09
CA HIS A 168 0.67 -6.21 8.15
C HIS A 168 0.77 -4.79 7.64
N ASN A 169 0.37 -3.84 8.48
CA ASN A 169 0.36 -2.40 8.19
C ASN A 169 1.77 -1.80 8.18
N LEU A 170 2.66 -2.35 7.35
CA LEU A 170 4.05 -1.93 7.21
C LEU A 170 4.43 -1.78 5.73
N ALA A 171 5.27 -0.81 5.44
CA ALA A 171 5.88 -0.60 4.13
C ALA A 171 7.36 -0.21 4.29
N VAL A 172 8.18 -0.56 3.31
CA VAL A 172 9.57 -0.11 3.21
C VAL A 172 9.71 0.77 1.97
N ILE A 173 10.29 1.93 2.16
CA ILE A 173 10.68 2.86 1.09
C ILE A 173 12.18 3.08 1.13
N SER A 174 12.74 3.54 0.04
CA SER A 174 14.17 3.90 -0.04
C SER A 174 14.36 5.32 -0.58
N TYR A 175 15.54 5.87 -0.33
CA TYR A 175 16.05 7.10 -0.93
C TYR A 175 17.53 6.94 -1.26
N ASN A 176 18.05 7.82 -2.14
CA ASN A 176 19.50 7.86 -2.39
C ASN A 176 20.18 8.66 -1.25
N PRO A 177 21.03 8.00 -0.41
CA PRO A 177 21.71 8.67 0.72
C PRO A 177 22.60 9.84 0.31
N GLU A 178 23.14 9.86 -0.91
CA GLU A 178 23.98 10.95 -1.40
C GLU A 178 23.20 12.29 -1.45
N LEU A 179 21.89 12.25 -1.68
CA LEU A 179 21.06 13.44 -1.81
C LEU A 179 20.90 14.22 -0.50
N VAL A 180 21.14 13.59 0.64
CA VAL A 180 21.05 14.25 1.97
C VAL A 180 22.40 14.80 2.44
N GLY A 181 23.48 14.69 1.63
CA GLY A 181 24.78 15.27 1.90
C GLY A 181 25.31 14.91 3.29
N ASP A 182 25.82 15.92 4.01
CA ASP A 182 26.37 15.76 5.37
C ASP A 182 25.31 15.73 6.49
N THR A 183 24.03 15.60 6.15
CA THR A 183 22.97 15.47 7.15
C THR A 183 23.23 14.25 8.03
N PRO A 184 23.30 14.37 9.38
CA PRO A 184 23.72 13.28 10.26
C PRO A 184 22.59 12.25 10.47
N VAL A 185 22.10 11.66 9.38
CA VAL A 185 21.08 10.59 9.38
C VAL A 185 21.67 9.34 10.03
N ARG A 186 20.86 8.64 10.82
CA ARG A 186 21.27 7.42 11.53
C ARG A 186 20.21 6.34 11.43
N SER A 187 20.66 5.10 11.32
CA SER A 187 19.79 3.93 11.48
C SER A 187 19.26 3.86 12.91
N ALA A 188 17.97 3.59 13.05
CA ALA A 188 17.34 3.37 14.34
C ALA A 188 17.92 2.12 15.03
N VAL A 189 18.03 2.18 16.35
CA VAL A 189 18.47 1.04 17.16
C VAL A 189 17.26 0.43 17.83
N PHE A 190 16.98 -0.85 17.53
CA PHE A 190 15.89 -1.58 18.13
C PHE A 190 16.21 -2.08 19.53
N SER A 191 15.18 -2.15 20.38
CA SER A 191 15.25 -2.73 21.71
C SER A 191 15.16 -4.25 21.62
N PRO A 192 16.02 -5.01 22.32
CA PRO A 192 15.86 -6.46 22.41
C PRO A 192 14.70 -6.86 23.33
N GLN A 193 14.06 -5.92 24.01
CA GLN A 193 12.95 -6.16 24.92
C GLN A 193 11.63 -6.10 24.15
N VAL A 194 10.78 -7.08 24.38
CA VAL A 194 9.38 -7.06 23.91
C VAL A 194 8.58 -6.19 24.90
N ALA A 195 7.66 -5.40 24.38
CA ALA A 195 6.79 -4.56 25.19
C ALA A 195 5.76 -5.44 25.94
N GLU A 196 5.64 -5.23 27.24
CA GLU A 196 4.66 -5.90 28.11
C GLU A 196 3.72 -4.86 28.75
N GLU A 197 2.52 -5.28 29.12
CA GLU A 197 1.55 -4.44 29.82
C GLU A 197 2.17 -3.85 31.11
N GLY A 198 2.03 -2.56 31.28
CA GLY A 198 2.62 -1.84 32.41
C GLY A 198 4.00 -1.26 32.17
N ASP A 199 4.67 -1.60 31.07
CA ASP A 199 5.98 -1.06 30.75
C ASP A 199 5.94 0.45 30.53
N GLU A 200 6.94 1.13 31.08
CA GLU A 200 7.17 2.55 30.88
C GLU A 200 7.81 2.78 29.51
N ILE A 201 7.18 3.59 28.66
CA ILE A 201 7.61 3.86 27.29
C ILE A 201 7.55 5.34 26.96
N TRP A 202 8.13 5.72 25.83
CA TRP A 202 8.03 7.07 25.24
C TRP A 202 7.51 6.97 23.81
N VAL A 203 6.40 7.66 23.55
CA VAL A 203 5.92 7.86 22.17
C VAL A 203 6.73 8.98 21.56
N ALA A 204 7.40 8.73 20.46
CA ALA A 204 8.20 9.71 19.73
C ALA A 204 7.80 9.74 18.25
N GLY A 205 7.72 10.94 17.67
CA GLY A 205 7.34 11.14 16.27
C GLY A 205 7.64 12.56 15.82
N LEU A 206 7.13 12.92 14.64
CA LEU A 206 7.27 14.27 14.10
C LEU A 206 5.90 14.96 14.06
N LYS A 207 5.88 16.24 14.44
CA LYS A 207 4.73 17.12 14.19
C LYS A 207 4.70 17.54 12.72
N GLY A 208 3.57 18.05 12.26
CA GLY A 208 3.43 18.52 10.87
C GLY A 208 4.42 19.60 10.43
N ASN A 209 5.11 20.26 11.37
CA ASN A 209 6.21 21.19 11.12
C ASN A 209 7.60 20.53 11.23
N SER A 210 7.68 19.21 11.18
CA SER A 210 8.90 18.38 11.33
C SER A 210 9.61 18.49 12.69
N ASN A 211 9.03 19.15 13.67
CA ASN A 211 9.62 19.21 15.00
C ASN A 211 9.44 17.89 15.74
N PRO A 212 10.48 17.35 16.37
CA PRO A 212 10.37 16.15 17.19
C PRO A 212 9.36 16.32 18.32
N PHE A 213 8.52 15.31 18.48
CA PHE A 213 7.59 15.16 19.59
C PHE A 213 8.04 13.98 20.44
N ILE A 214 7.99 14.10 21.74
CA ILE A 214 8.22 13.00 22.67
C ILE A 214 7.29 13.15 23.87
N GLN A 215 6.65 12.03 24.25
CA GLN A 215 5.76 11.96 25.39
C GLN A 215 6.01 10.67 26.16
N LYS A 216 6.22 10.78 27.47
CA LYS A 216 6.28 9.63 28.38
C LYS A 216 4.88 9.03 28.50
N SER A 217 4.78 7.71 28.44
CA SER A 217 3.56 6.96 28.59
C SER A 217 3.80 5.57 29.17
N GLN A 218 2.82 4.69 29.08
CA GLN A 218 2.86 3.32 29.57
C GLN A 218 2.13 2.41 28.58
N VAL A 219 2.59 1.18 28.42
CA VAL A 219 1.87 0.14 27.66
C VAL A 219 0.58 -0.19 28.41
N ALA A 220 -0.55 0.04 27.76
CA ALA A 220 -1.87 -0.25 28.31
C ALA A 220 -2.29 -1.70 28.12
N ALA A 221 -1.94 -2.28 26.96
CA ALA A 221 -2.24 -3.67 26.61
C ALA A 221 -1.39 -4.11 25.41
N VAL A 222 -1.20 -5.41 25.26
CA VAL A 222 -0.68 -6.06 24.05
C VAL A 222 -1.70 -7.10 23.63
N ASP A 223 -2.56 -6.71 22.67
CA ASP A 223 -3.72 -7.51 22.28
C ASP A 223 -3.81 -7.70 20.76
N ALA A 224 -4.53 -8.76 20.39
CA ALA A 224 -4.86 -9.01 18.99
C ALA A 224 -5.74 -7.90 18.40
N VAL A 225 -5.34 -7.35 17.27
CA VAL A 225 -6.17 -6.41 16.53
C VAL A 225 -7.33 -7.12 15.83
N GLY A 226 -8.51 -6.55 15.90
CA GLY A 226 -9.74 -7.09 15.31
C GLY A 226 -10.53 -6.04 14.55
N PHE A 227 -10.09 -5.67 13.35
CA PHE A 227 -10.82 -4.73 12.52
C PHE A 227 -12.03 -5.39 11.83
N PRO A 228 -13.18 -4.68 11.72
CA PRO A 228 -14.35 -5.20 11.02
C PRO A 228 -14.08 -5.36 9.52
N LEU A 229 -14.89 -6.21 8.87
CA LEU A 229 -14.89 -6.31 7.42
C LEU A 229 -15.47 -5.03 6.81
N SER A 230 -14.73 -4.44 5.90
CA SER A 230 -15.15 -3.26 5.15
C SER A 230 -16.16 -3.63 4.06
N ARG A 231 -17.07 -2.72 3.74
CA ARG A 231 -17.98 -2.86 2.57
C ARG A 231 -17.21 -2.72 1.26
N THR A 232 -16.27 -1.78 1.23
CA THR A 232 -15.33 -1.65 0.13
C THR A 232 -14.12 -2.50 0.42
N LEU A 233 -13.68 -3.28 -0.57
CA LEU A 233 -12.49 -4.11 -0.43
C LEU A 233 -11.26 -3.23 -0.20
N ARG A 234 -10.59 -3.44 0.92
CA ARG A 234 -9.36 -2.74 1.29
C ARG A 234 -8.45 -3.65 2.10
N PHE A 235 -7.19 -3.26 2.21
CA PHE A 235 -6.27 -3.92 3.12
C PHE A 235 -6.85 -3.92 4.55
N ARG A 236 -6.66 -5.03 5.25
CA ARG A 236 -7.04 -5.22 6.65
C ARG A 236 -6.02 -6.11 7.32
N ASP A 237 -5.49 -5.67 8.43
CA ASP A 237 -4.61 -6.50 9.25
C ASP A 237 -5.36 -7.68 9.83
N THR A 238 -4.68 -8.81 9.86
CA THR A 238 -5.12 -10.05 10.50
C THR A 238 -3.93 -10.69 11.19
N ASN A 239 -4.18 -11.51 12.22
CA ASN A 239 -3.12 -12.23 12.94
C ASN A 239 -2.03 -11.31 13.48
N LEU A 240 -2.39 -10.13 13.95
CA LEU A 240 -1.46 -9.14 14.48
C LEU A 240 -1.83 -8.83 15.93
N GLU A 241 -0.86 -8.90 16.82
CA GLU A 241 -0.94 -8.32 18.16
C GLU A 241 -0.33 -6.92 18.12
N THR A 242 -1.05 -5.95 18.67
CA THR A 242 -0.65 -4.54 18.69
C THR A 242 -0.48 -4.03 20.11
N ILE A 243 0.33 -3.00 20.26
CA ILE A 243 0.63 -2.36 21.54
C ILE A 243 -0.25 -1.12 21.67
N ALA A 244 -1.16 -1.14 22.62
CA ALA A 244 -1.95 0.03 23.02
C ALA A 244 -1.21 0.83 24.08
N VAL A 245 -1.39 2.16 24.10
CA VAL A 245 -0.66 3.09 24.95
C VAL A 245 -1.64 3.92 25.77
N VAL A 246 -1.34 4.11 27.06
CA VAL A 246 -2.12 5.01 27.93
C VAL A 246 -1.96 6.45 27.48
N ASN A 247 -3.05 7.21 27.40
CA ASN A 247 -3.04 8.61 26.95
C ASN A 247 -2.25 8.82 25.65
N ALA A 248 -2.55 7.98 24.66
CA ALA A 248 -1.92 8.05 23.35
C ALA A 248 -2.05 9.46 22.74
N PRO A 249 -0.96 10.05 22.20
CA PRO A 249 -1.05 11.33 21.53
C PRO A 249 -1.91 11.20 20.27
N GLY A 250 -2.83 12.13 20.06
CA GLY A 250 -3.61 12.20 18.84
C GLY A 250 -2.79 12.74 17.66
N ASN A 251 -2.99 12.19 16.47
CA ASN A 251 -2.42 12.68 15.21
C ASN A 251 -0.87 12.75 15.19
N VAL A 252 -0.20 11.79 15.82
CA VAL A 252 1.25 11.62 15.77
C VAL A 252 1.57 10.18 15.47
N ASP A 253 2.17 9.92 14.32
CA ASP A 253 2.79 8.65 13.97
C ASP A 253 4.29 8.69 14.32
N GLY A 254 4.91 7.53 14.47
CA GLY A 254 6.34 7.47 14.78
C GLY A 254 6.77 6.16 15.40
N VAL A 255 7.30 6.18 16.62
CA VAL A 255 7.85 5.02 17.31
C VAL A 255 7.56 5.02 18.81
N LEU A 256 7.57 3.84 19.42
CA LEU A 256 7.61 3.62 20.86
C LEU A 256 9.06 3.33 21.28
N LEU A 257 9.54 4.05 22.26
CA LEU A 257 10.93 3.94 22.75
C LEU A 257 10.98 3.37 24.16
N ASP A 258 12.04 2.62 24.45
CA ASP A 258 12.41 2.23 25.80
C ASP A 258 13.09 3.40 26.57
N SER A 259 13.42 3.16 27.84
CA SER A 259 14.10 4.16 28.70
C SER A 259 15.45 4.61 28.17
N LYS A 260 16.11 3.82 27.32
CA LYS A 260 17.40 4.11 26.70
C LYS A 260 17.26 4.83 25.34
N GLY A 261 16.02 5.03 24.85
CA GLY A 261 15.72 5.63 23.55
C GLY A 261 15.93 4.70 22.37
N ARG A 262 15.78 3.39 22.57
CA ARG A 262 15.77 2.36 21.51
C ARG A 262 14.33 2.05 21.11
N VAL A 263 14.12 1.73 19.85
CA VAL A 263 12.79 1.45 19.28
C VAL A 263 12.27 0.09 19.75
N MET A 264 11.14 0.08 20.43
CA MET A 264 10.41 -1.12 20.83
C MET A 264 9.33 -1.49 19.80
N ALA A 265 8.77 -0.47 19.14
CA ALA A 265 7.71 -0.65 18.13
C ALA A 265 7.66 0.56 17.20
N THR A 266 7.10 0.40 16.01
CA THR A 266 6.59 1.53 15.24
C THR A 266 5.24 1.95 15.83
N TRP A 267 4.94 3.25 15.85
CA TRP A 267 3.66 3.82 16.27
C TRP A 267 2.89 4.20 15.03
N SER A 268 2.04 3.28 14.56
CA SER A 268 1.49 3.24 13.21
C SER A 268 -0.02 3.50 13.19
N SER A 269 -0.48 4.18 12.16
CA SER A 269 -1.88 4.52 11.95
C SER A 269 -2.60 3.41 11.17
N PHE A 270 -3.78 3.00 11.67
CA PHE A 270 -4.63 1.99 11.05
C PHE A 270 -5.95 2.62 10.64
N ALA A 271 -6.35 2.45 9.38
CA ALA A 271 -7.61 2.94 8.86
C ALA A 271 -8.58 1.80 8.59
N PHE A 272 -9.79 1.88 9.11
CA PHE A 272 -10.84 0.88 8.94
C PHE A 272 -12.22 1.54 8.78
N GLU A 273 -13.16 0.82 8.21
CA GLU A 273 -14.55 1.30 8.09
C GLU A 273 -15.31 0.98 9.37
N GLY A 274 -15.70 2.02 10.12
CA GLY A 274 -16.46 1.90 11.35
C GLY A 274 -17.95 1.54 11.13
N ALA A 275 -18.67 1.34 12.21
CA ALA A 275 -20.10 0.97 12.20
C ALA A 275 -20.98 2.00 11.47
N ASN A 276 -20.59 3.26 11.48
CA ASN A 276 -21.26 4.37 10.79
C ASN A 276 -20.94 4.46 9.29
N LYS A 277 -20.17 3.50 8.73
CA LYS A 277 -19.68 3.45 7.33
C LYS A 277 -18.69 4.57 6.97
N LYS A 278 -18.15 5.24 7.96
CA LYS A 278 -17.09 6.22 7.77
C LYS A 278 -15.75 5.57 8.00
N LEU A 279 -14.74 6.10 7.35
CA LEU A 279 -13.37 5.73 7.62
C LEU A 279 -12.97 6.27 8.99
N GLU A 280 -12.58 5.38 9.88
CA GLU A 280 -12.05 5.69 11.20
C GLU A 280 -10.56 5.37 11.22
N GLN A 281 -9.83 6.05 12.08
CA GLN A 281 -8.40 5.90 12.21
C GLN A 281 -8.02 5.75 13.68
N VAL A 282 -7.19 4.75 13.97
CA VAL A 282 -6.61 4.51 15.30
C VAL A 282 -5.11 4.28 15.16
N THR A 283 -4.37 4.52 16.23
CA THR A 283 -2.91 4.33 16.22
C THR A 283 -2.52 3.28 17.24
N PHE A 284 -1.69 2.32 16.84
CA PHE A 284 -1.17 1.24 17.67
C PHE A 284 0.32 1.01 17.40
N GLY A 285 1.01 0.41 18.37
CA GLY A 285 2.37 -0.06 18.17
C GLY A 285 2.42 -1.40 17.42
N ILE A 286 3.29 -1.50 16.42
CA ILE A 286 3.68 -2.77 15.79
C ILE A 286 5.06 -3.14 16.30
N ALA A 287 5.19 -4.34 16.87
CA ALA A 287 6.40 -4.78 17.56
C ALA A 287 7.67 -4.68 16.70
N GLY A 288 8.77 -4.24 17.31
CA GLY A 288 10.03 -3.98 16.62
C GLY A 288 10.65 -5.22 15.98
N ASP A 289 10.47 -6.41 16.57
CA ASP A 289 10.97 -7.67 16.02
C ASP A 289 10.31 -8.05 14.67
N LEU A 290 9.02 -7.69 14.50
CA LEU A 290 8.32 -7.88 13.21
C LEU A 290 8.86 -6.91 12.16
N VAL A 291 9.16 -5.67 12.57
CA VAL A 291 9.77 -4.67 11.69
C VAL A 291 11.16 -5.11 11.26
N GLU A 292 12.02 -5.59 12.19
CA GLU A 292 13.36 -6.08 11.88
C GLU A 292 13.33 -7.28 10.93
N GLU A 293 12.39 -8.22 11.14
CA GLU A 293 12.20 -9.39 10.28
C GLU A 293 11.80 -8.96 8.84
N MET A 294 10.85 -8.05 8.70
CA MET A 294 10.46 -7.50 7.39
C MET A 294 11.64 -6.82 6.69
N VAL A 295 12.41 -6.01 7.40
CA VAL A 295 13.61 -5.36 6.84
C VAL A 295 14.65 -6.41 6.42
N GLY A 296 14.76 -7.51 7.16
CA GLY A 296 15.58 -8.67 6.79
C GLY A 296 15.16 -9.26 5.45
N PHE A 297 13.85 -9.50 5.24
CA PHE A 297 13.34 -10.00 3.95
C PHE A 297 13.67 -9.06 2.79
N VAL A 298 13.50 -7.75 2.98
CA VAL A 298 13.83 -6.76 1.96
C VAL A 298 15.33 -6.77 1.62
N ARG A 299 16.21 -6.82 2.64
CA ARG A 299 17.66 -6.84 2.44
C ARG A 299 18.16 -8.09 1.71
N GLU A 300 17.49 -9.21 1.93
CA GLU A 300 17.83 -10.51 1.36
C GLU A 300 17.08 -10.83 0.07
N GLY A 301 16.12 -9.98 -0.33
CA GLY A 301 15.27 -10.20 -1.51
C GLY A 301 14.40 -11.46 -1.37
N ARG A 302 13.94 -11.76 -0.14
CA ARG A 302 13.11 -12.93 0.14
C ARG A 302 11.62 -12.57 0.18
N ASP A 303 10.81 -13.45 -0.36
CA ASP A 303 9.36 -13.38 -0.22
C ASP A 303 8.91 -13.93 1.13
N LEU A 304 7.71 -13.54 1.55
CA LEU A 304 7.05 -14.02 2.76
C LEU A 304 6.25 -15.28 2.46
N HIS A 305 6.35 -16.29 3.33
CA HIS A 305 5.46 -17.45 3.31
C HIS A 305 4.33 -17.28 4.33
N SER A 306 3.13 -17.73 3.99
CA SER A 306 1.92 -17.61 4.81
C SER A 306 1.04 -18.84 4.70
N LEU A 307 0.32 -19.17 5.77
CA LEU A 307 -0.79 -20.13 5.70
C LEU A 307 -2.02 -19.56 5.01
N GLU A 308 -2.06 -18.24 4.72
CA GLU A 308 -3.24 -17.57 4.16
C GLU A 308 -4.52 -17.90 4.95
N THR A 309 -4.41 -17.89 6.27
CA THR A 309 -5.45 -18.27 7.21
C THR A 309 -5.62 -17.18 8.27
N GLU A 310 -6.84 -16.70 8.45
CA GLU A 310 -7.19 -15.81 9.56
C GLU A 310 -7.43 -16.65 10.81
N LEU A 311 -6.66 -16.37 11.85
CA LEU A 311 -6.71 -17.02 13.14
C LEU A 311 -7.33 -16.11 14.20
N ARG A 312 -7.84 -16.69 15.26
CA ARG A 312 -8.33 -15.99 16.45
C ARG A 312 -7.74 -16.63 17.69
N LEU A 313 -7.32 -15.77 18.62
CA LEU A 313 -6.94 -16.20 19.97
C LEU A 313 -8.18 -16.63 20.74
N LEU A 314 -8.18 -17.85 21.26
CA LEU A 314 -9.30 -18.47 21.97
C LEU A 314 -8.86 -18.82 23.39
N PRO A 315 -9.58 -18.40 24.45
CA PRO A 315 -9.29 -18.84 25.82
C PRO A 315 -9.29 -20.36 25.96
N LEU A 316 -8.37 -20.94 26.74
CA LEU A 316 -8.29 -22.40 26.95
C LEU A 316 -9.57 -22.98 27.56
N ALA A 317 -10.34 -22.18 28.33
CA ALA A 317 -11.65 -22.61 28.82
C ALA A 317 -12.60 -22.93 27.66
N THR A 318 -12.65 -22.03 26.65
CA THR A 318 -13.48 -22.27 25.45
C THR A 318 -12.93 -23.40 24.59
N ALA A 319 -11.59 -23.56 24.50
CA ALA A 319 -11.00 -24.70 23.80
C ALA A 319 -11.39 -26.06 24.48
N ARG A 320 -11.50 -26.06 25.80
CA ARG A 320 -12.03 -27.20 26.56
C ARG A 320 -13.48 -27.51 26.22
N ASP A 321 -14.33 -26.50 26.13
CA ASP A 321 -15.73 -26.62 25.73
C ASP A 321 -15.87 -27.18 24.30
N LEU A 322 -14.88 -26.92 23.44
CA LEU A 322 -14.74 -27.50 22.10
C LEU A 322 -14.15 -28.93 22.12
N GLY A 323 -13.97 -29.52 23.31
CA GLY A 323 -13.54 -30.88 23.50
C GLY A 323 -12.02 -31.10 23.49
N LEU A 324 -11.20 -30.03 23.53
CA LEU A 324 -9.74 -30.18 23.57
C LEU A 324 -9.33 -30.95 24.86
N PRO A 325 -8.56 -32.06 24.74
CA PRO A 325 -8.19 -32.88 25.88
C PRO A 325 -7.39 -32.14 26.95
N ALA A 326 -7.58 -32.52 28.22
CA ALA A 326 -6.90 -31.89 29.35
C ALA A 326 -5.37 -31.94 29.24
N GLU A 327 -4.82 -32.97 28.61
CA GLU A 327 -3.38 -33.09 28.36
C GLU A 327 -2.88 -32.00 27.41
N ARG A 328 -3.62 -31.75 26.31
CA ARG A 328 -3.29 -30.67 25.34
C ARG A 328 -3.42 -29.30 25.98
N ILE A 329 -4.44 -29.08 26.79
CA ILE A 329 -4.60 -27.82 27.55
C ILE A 329 -3.41 -27.59 28.48
N LYS A 330 -2.98 -28.62 29.25
CA LYS A 330 -1.78 -28.54 30.10
C LYS A 330 -0.51 -28.26 29.29
N GLY A 331 -0.41 -28.86 28.10
CA GLY A 331 0.70 -28.56 27.17
C GLY A 331 0.76 -27.10 26.79
N LEU A 332 -0.36 -26.52 26.38
CA LEU A 332 -0.47 -25.08 26.00
C LEU A 332 -0.26 -24.17 27.23
N GLU A 333 -0.78 -24.52 28.41
CA GLU A 333 -0.52 -23.79 29.66
C GLU A 333 0.97 -23.75 30.01
N LYS A 334 1.66 -24.88 29.82
CA LYS A 334 3.11 -24.97 30.07
C LYS A 334 3.91 -24.20 29.02
N HIS A 335 3.46 -24.25 27.76
CA HIS A 335 4.11 -23.55 26.66
C HIS A 335 4.07 -22.03 26.85
N SER A 336 2.91 -21.49 27.25
CA SER A 336 2.74 -20.05 27.50
C SER A 336 1.88 -19.82 28.76
N PRO A 337 2.47 -19.81 29.96
CA PRO A 337 1.73 -19.74 31.22
C PRO A 337 0.90 -18.48 31.42
N GLN A 338 1.33 -17.37 30.81
CA GLN A 338 0.66 -16.08 30.97
C GLN A 338 -0.50 -15.91 29.98
N ARG A 339 -0.44 -16.49 28.78
CA ARG A 339 -1.42 -16.24 27.71
C ARG A 339 -2.65 -17.13 27.78
N ARG A 340 -2.54 -18.39 28.17
CA ARG A 340 -3.63 -19.36 28.36
C ARG A 340 -4.65 -19.38 27.24
N GLN A 341 -4.17 -19.49 26.01
CA GLN A 341 -4.97 -19.42 24.78
C GLN A 341 -4.55 -20.46 23.77
N ALA A 342 -5.45 -20.76 22.84
CA ALA A 342 -5.25 -21.56 21.64
C ALA A 342 -5.53 -20.71 20.40
N LEU A 343 -5.08 -21.18 19.23
CA LEU A 343 -5.35 -20.56 17.95
C LEU A 343 -6.52 -21.27 17.25
N GLN A 344 -7.56 -20.53 16.91
CA GLN A 344 -8.69 -21.05 16.16
C GLN A 344 -8.71 -20.50 14.74
N VAL A 345 -8.91 -21.36 13.76
CA VAL A 345 -9.13 -20.99 12.36
C VAL A 345 -10.48 -20.28 12.23
N VAL A 346 -10.47 -19.05 11.74
CA VAL A 346 -11.68 -18.26 11.44
C VAL A 346 -12.09 -18.46 9.99
N ARG A 347 -11.15 -18.31 9.08
CA ARG A 347 -11.32 -18.49 7.63
C ARG A 347 -9.98 -18.68 6.94
N THR A 348 -10.02 -19.24 5.73
CA THR A 348 -8.88 -19.32 4.81
C THR A 348 -9.09 -18.38 3.63
N VAL A 349 -8.03 -17.94 2.99
CA VAL A 349 -8.09 -17.16 1.76
C VAL A 349 -8.52 -18.08 0.62
N ALA A 350 -9.54 -17.68 -0.14
CA ALA A 350 -10.05 -18.50 -1.25
C ALA A 350 -8.96 -18.73 -2.31
N GLY A 351 -8.82 -20.00 -2.74
CA GLY A 351 -7.81 -20.40 -3.72
C GLY A 351 -6.42 -20.65 -3.11
N SER A 352 -6.20 -20.38 -1.82
CA SER A 352 -4.95 -20.75 -1.15
C SER A 352 -4.84 -22.26 -0.89
N PRO A 353 -3.64 -22.83 -0.74
CA PRO A 353 -3.47 -24.24 -0.37
C PRO A 353 -4.20 -24.58 0.95
N ALA A 354 -4.22 -23.65 1.90
CA ALA A 354 -4.91 -23.84 3.19
C ALA A 354 -6.42 -24.05 3.03
N ALA A 355 -7.06 -23.50 2.01
CA ALA A 355 -8.51 -23.62 1.80
C ALA A 355 -8.97 -25.06 1.57
N GLY A 356 -8.07 -25.96 1.12
CA GLY A 356 -8.34 -27.39 0.95
C GLY A 356 -8.14 -28.24 2.21
N VAL A 357 -7.43 -27.71 3.21
CA VAL A 357 -6.96 -28.46 4.39
C VAL A 357 -7.59 -27.94 5.68
N LEU A 358 -7.49 -26.63 5.92
CA LEU A 358 -7.98 -25.98 7.14
C LEU A 358 -9.46 -25.62 7.02
N ARG A 359 -10.20 -25.76 8.13
CA ARG A 359 -11.63 -25.43 8.19
C ARG A 359 -11.91 -24.43 9.30
N PRO A 360 -12.87 -23.52 9.11
CA PRO A 360 -13.34 -22.68 10.20
C PRO A 360 -13.75 -23.52 11.42
N GLY A 361 -13.24 -23.17 12.59
CA GLY A 361 -13.47 -23.90 13.84
C GLY A 361 -12.34 -24.81 14.27
N ASP A 362 -11.42 -25.21 13.38
CA ASP A 362 -10.24 -25.98 13.77
C ASP A 362 -9.41 -25.23 14.83
N LEU A 363 -8.82 -25.96 15.77
CA LEU A 363 -7.79 -25.41 16.64
C LEU A 363 -6.42 -25.83 16.09
N LEU A 364 -5.59 -24.85 15.78
CA LEU A 364 -4.19 -25.07 15.37
C LEU A 364 -3.35 -25.25 16.63
N LEU A 365 -2.76 -26.43 16.80
CA LEU A 365 -2.04 -26.81 18.01
C LEU A 365 -0.52 -26.78 17.85
N ALA A 366 -0.03 -27.22 16.68
CA ALA A 366 1.41 -27.32 16.43
C ALA A 366 1.72 -27.14 14.94
N ILE A 367 2.94 -26.70 14.66
CA ILE A 367 3.54 -26.67 13.32
C ILE A 367 4.88 -27.40 13.41
N ASP A 368 5.10 -28.40 12.53
CA ASP A 368 6.27 -29.26 12.50
C ASP A 368 6.57 -29.92 13.87
N GLY A 369 5.49 -30.32 14.58
CA GLY A 369 5.54 -30.94 15.87
C GLY A 369 5.75 -30.01 17.07
N GLU A 370 6.01 -28.73 16.83
CA GLU A 370 6.22 -27.71 17.86
C GLU A 370 4.92 -26.95 18.16
N LEU A 371 4.56 -26.86 19.45
CA LEU A 371 3.35 -26.13 19.87
C LEU A 371 3.38 -24.67 19.43
N VAL A 372 2.20 -24.18 19.05
CA VAL A 372 1.97 -22.77 18.73
C VAL A 372 0.70 -22.27 19.41
N ASN A 373 0.76 -21.08 20.01
CA ASN A 373 -0.42 -20.42 20.58
C ASN A 373 -0.41 -18.89 20.41
N THR A 374 0.51 -18.37 19.57
CA THR A 374 0.58 -16.97 19.19
C THR A 374 0.67 -16.83 17.66
N TYR A 375 0.24 -15.69 17.14
CA TYR A 375 0.36 -15.39 15.70
C TYR A 375 1.82 -15.37 15.24
N ARG A 376 2.71 -14.79 16.05
CA ARG A 376 4.14 -14.70 15.72
C ARG A 376 4.83 -16.05 15.63
N GLU A 377 4.46 -17.02 16.47
CA GLU A 377 4.97 -18.39 16.36
C GLU A 377 4.56 -19.03 15.03
N VAL A 378 3.29 -18.84 14.62
CA VAL A 378 2.81 -19.34 13.33
C VAL A 378 3.59 -18.69 12.19
N GLU A 379 3.67 -17.35 12.15
CA GLU A 379 4.37 -16.63 11.09
C GLU A 379 5.83 -17.07 10.92
N ARG A 380 6.56 -17.21 12.01
CA ARG A 380 7.97 -17.63 11.98
C ARG A 380 8.18 -19.07 11.52
N ARG A 381 7.25 -19.97 11.87
CA ARG A 381 7.38 -21.39 11.53
C ARG A 381 6.98 -21.72 10.11
N VAL A 382 6.19 -20.89 9.48
CA VAL A 382 5.69 -21.13 8.11
C VAL A 382 6.59 -20.54 7.00
N GLN A 383 7.80 -20.07 7.34
CA GLN A 383 8.72 -19.47 6.36
C GLN A 383 9.47 -20.52 5.52
N GLN A 384 8.73 -21.49 4.97
CA GLN A 384 9.20 -22.57 4.09
C GLN A 384 8.05 -23.04 3.18
N ASP A 385 8.34 -23.80 2.14
CA ASP A 385 7.35 -24.19 1.11
C ASP A 385 6.24 -25.09 1.63
N GLU A 386 6.54 -25.93 2.63
CA GLU A 386 5.61 -26.92 3.16
C GLU A 386 5.83 -27.10 4.66
N VAL A 387 4.74 -27.26 5.40
CA VAL A 387 4.74 -27.48 6.85
C VAL A 387 3.78 -28.60 7.23
N SER A 388 4.06 -29.29 8.34
CA SER A 388 3.13 -30.20 8.98
C SER A 388 2.33 -29.44 10.04
N VAL A 389 1.00 -29.46 9.96
CA VAL A 389 0.11 -28.79 10.91
C VAL A 389 -0.66 -29.81 11.73
N THR A 390 -0.63 -29.68 13.06
CA THR A 390 -1.45 -30.47 13.97
C THR A 390 -2.68 -29.68 14.38
N LEU A 391 -3.85 -30.29 14.17
CA LEU A 391 -5.15 -29.64 14.34
C LEU A 391 -6.02 -30.44 15.31
N TRP A 392 -6.89 -29.78 16.06
CA TRP A 392 -8.03 -30.38 16.74
C TRP A 392 -9.32 -30.03 15.95
N ARG A 393 -10.02 -31.09 15.49
CA ARG A 393 -11.23 -30.97 14.68
C ARG A 393 -12.26 -31.99 15.12
N ASN A 394 -13.46 -31.58 15.50
CA ASN A 394 -14.60 -32.46 15.81
C ASN A 394 -14.29 -33.58 16.82
N GLY A 395 -13.45 -33.31 17.81
CA GLY A 395 -13.11 -34.31 18.83
C GLY A 395 -11.90 -35.22 18.50
N GLU A 396 -11.22 -34.95 17.38
CA GLU A 396 -10.07 -35.72 16.91
C GLU A 396 -8.86 -34.84 16.65
N GLU A 397 -7.69 -35.36 16.91
CA GLU A 397 -6.42 -34.74 16.54
C GLU A 397 -5.99 -35.24 15.17
N LEU A 398 -5.70 -34.32 14.28
CA LEU A 398 -5.29 -34.57 12.90
C LEU A 398 -3.94 -33.95 12.65
N THR A 399 -3.11 -34.61 11.86
CA THR A 399 -1.86 -34.02 11.33
C THR A 399 -1.93 -34.03 9.82
N GLU A 400 -1.79 -32.86 9.24
CA GLU A 400 -1.92 -32.66 7.80
C GLU A 400 -0.67 -31.94 7.25
N THR A 401 -0.27 -32.27 6.05
CA THR A 401 0.78 -31.56 5.33
C THR A 401 0.17 -30.42 4.52
N LEU A 402 0.69 -29.23 4.66
CA LEU A 402 0.16 -28.02 4.06
C LEU A 402 1.28 -27.24 3.36
N ARG A 403 1.05 -26.96 2.06
CA ARG A 403 1.91 -25.99 1.35
C ARG A 403 1.60 -24.59 1.82
N THR A 404 2.63 -23.81 2.01
CA THR A 404 2.50 -22.39 2.30
C THR A 404 2.29 -21.60 1.00
N GLN A 405 1.71 -20.42 1.12
CA GLN A 405 1.57 -19.50 0.01
C GLN A 405 2.68 -18.46 0.06
N THR A 406 3.45 -18.33 -1.03
CA THR A 406 4.41 -17.25 -1.18
C THR A 406 3.66 -15.95 -1.46
N LEU A 407 3.97 -14.90 -0.72
CA LEU A 407 3.41 -13.58 -0.83
C LEU A 407 4.52 -12.57 -1.15
N THR A 408 4.42 -11.93 -2.30
CA THR A 408 5.38 -10.89 -2.70
C THR A 408 5.06 -9.57 -2.02
N GLY A 409 6.08 -8.78 -1.74
CA GLY A 409 5.95 -7.42 -1.24
C GLY A 409 5.74 -6.35 -2.32
N HIS A 410 5.50 -6.73 -3.57
CA HIS A 410 5.44 -5.78 -4.69
C HIS A 410 4.11 -5.02 -4.77
N GLY A 411 3.06 -5.51 -4.09
CA GLY A 411 1.73 -4.89 -4.16
C GLY A 411 1.15 -4.93 -5.57
N VAL A 412 0.51 -3.83 -6.00
CA VAL A 412 0.03 -3.67 -7.39
C VAL A 412 1.20 -3.21 -8.24
N ASP A 413 1.64 -4.04 -9.16
CA ASP A 413 2.78 -3.84 -10.07
C ASP A 413 2.37 -3.62 -11.52
N ARG A 414 1.06 -3.72 -11.80
CA ARG A 414 0.50 -3.61 -13.15
C ARG A 414 -0.92 -3.05 -13.13
N ILE A 415 -1.18 -2.09 -14.00
CA ILE A 415 -2.54 -1.65 -14.34
C ILE A 415 -2.71 -1.53 -15.85
N VAL A 416 -3.95 -1.69 -16.29
CA VAL A 416 -4.37 -1.44 -17.68
C VAL A 416 -5.38 -0.30 -17.68
N TYR A 417 -5.11 0.73 -18.47
CA TYR A 417 -6.05 1.81 -18.76
C TYR A 417 -6.74 1.52 -20.08
N TRP A 418 -8.06 1.24 -20.03
CA TRP A 418 -8.84 0.90 -21.22
C TRP A 418 -10.24 1.49 -21.13
N ALA A 419 -10.67 2.15 -22.20
CA ALA A 419 -11.99 2.78 -22.31
C ALA A 419 -12.31 3.77 -21.17
N GLY A 420 -11.28 4.32 -20.52
CA GLY A 420 -11.38 5.20 -19.35
C GLY A 420 -11.55 4.48 -18.02
N ALA A 421 -11.45 3.15 -18.00
CA ALA A 421 -11.37 2.37 -16.77
C ALA A 421 -9.90 2.09 -16.39
N VAL A 422 -9.62 2.04 -15.09
CA VAL A 422 -8.38 1.50 -14.53
C VAL A 422 -8.65 0.07 -14.11
N LEU A 423 -7.92 -0.84 -14.71
CA LEU A 423 -8.08 -2.28 -14.56
C LEU A 423 -6.83 -2.86 -13.90
N GLN A 424 -7.02 -3.82 -13.01
CA GLN A 424 -5.95 -4.49 -12.28
C GLN A 424 -6.28 -5.96 -12.01
N THR A 425 -5.30 -6.72 -11.59
CA THR A 425 -5.53 -8.04 -10.98
C THR A 425 -6.38 -7.86 -9.71
N PRO A 426 -7.36 -8.74 -9.42
CA PRO A 426 -8.09 -8.69 -8.18
C PRO A 426 -7.15 -8.70 -6.97
N HIS A 427 -7.27 -7.72 -6.08
CA HIS A 427 -6.38 -7.62 -4.93
C HIS A 427 -6.74 -8.65 -3.83
N ARG A 428 -5.76 -9.00 -2.98
CA ARG A 428 -5.88 -10.03 -1.95
C ARG A 428 -7.11 -9.89 -1.02
N ALA A 429 -7.61 -8.68 -0.80
CA ALA A 429 -8.81 -8.49 0.03
C ALA A 429 -10.05 -9.21 -0.53
N LEU A 430 -10.14 -9.44 -1.83
CA LEU A 430 -11.26 -10.16 -2.45
C LEU A 430 -11.31 -11.63 -1.97
N PRO A 431 -10.28 -12.47 -2.18
CA PRO A 431 -10.29 -13.84 -1.70
C PRO A 431 -10.23 -13.94 -0.17
N ALA A 432 -9.53 -13.03 0.52
CA ALA A 432 -9.38 -13.07 1.98
C ALA A 432 -10.65 -12.68 2.74
N GLN A 433 -11.42 -11.70 2.25
CA GLN A 433 -12.56 -11.16 2.98
C GLN A 433 -13.91 -11.63 2.44
N ARG A 434 -13.99 -12.01 1.16
CA ARG A 434 -15.23 -12.42 0.50
C ARG A 434 -15.26 -13.89 0.10
N GLY A 435 -14.15 -14.62 0.20
CA GLY A 435 -14.08 -16.01 -0.20
C GLY A 435 -14.25 -16.24 -1.71
N ILE A 436 -13.99 -15.22 -2.53
CA ILE A 436 -14.14 -15.25 -3.98
C ILE A 436 -12.79 -15.49 -4.61
N LEU A 437 -12.69 -16.45 -5.54
CA LEU A 437 -11.45 -16.69 -6.29
C LEU A 437 -10.98 -15.42 -7.01
N PRO A 438 -9.68 -15.12 -6.99
CA PRO A 438 -9.14 -13.89 -7.59
C PRO A 438 -8.99 -14.00 -9.12
N GLU A 439 -10.04 -14.45 -9.80
CA GLU A 439 -10.10 -14.61 -11.25
C GLU A 439 -10.77 -13.41 -11.92
N GLY A 440 -10.40 -13.18 -13.19
CA GLY A 440 -10.91 -12.08 -14.00
C GLY A 440 -10.12 -10.78 -13.81
N VAL A 441 -10.56 -9.73 -14.48
CA VAL A 441 -9.92 -8.41 -14.48
C VAL A 441 -10.74 -7.43 -13.65
N TYR A 442 -10.18 -6.94 -12.56
CA TYR A 442 -10.86 -6.08 -11.60
C TYR A 442 -10.91 -4.62 -12.09
N VAL A 443 -12.11 -4.04 -12.12
CA VAL A 443 -12.31 -2.62 -12.42
C VAL A 443 -12.11 -1.81 -11.14
N ALA A 444 -10.95 -1.15 -11.03
CA ALA A 444 -10.60 -0.37 -9.84
C ALA A 444 -11.25 1.01 -9.84
N TYR A 445 -11.29 1.65 -11.02
CA TYR A 445 -11.81 2.99 -11.19
C TYR A 445 -12.33 3.20 -12.63
N PHE A 446 -13.13 4.21 -12.85
CA PHE A 446 -13.53 4.70 -14.18
C PHE A 446 -13.64 6.22 -14.19
N ALA A 447 -13.25 6.84 -15.28
CA ALA A 447 -13.32 8.27 -15.45
C ALA A 447 -14.72 8.70 -15.93
N TYR A 448 -15.26 9.76 -15.35
CA TYR A 448 -16.53 10.34 -15.81
C TYR A 448 -16.45 10.78 -17.29
N GLY A 449 -17.52 10.53 -18.04
CA GLY A 449 -17.60 10.86 -19.47
C GLY A 449 -16.89 9.86 -20.38
N SER A 450 -16.14 8.90 -19.83
CA SER A 450 -15.50 7.83 -20.59
C SER A 450 -16.51 6.81 -21.14
N PRO A 451 -16.12 5.97 -22.11
CA PRO A 451 -16.90 4.83 -22.50
C PRO A 451 -17.27 3.92 -21.32
N ALA A 452 -16.33 3.61 -20.41
CA ALA A 452 -16.61 2.83 -19.21
C ALA A 452 -17.79 3.43 -18.42
N SER A 453 -17.77 4.74 -18.16
CA SER A 453 -18.84 5.46 -17.47
C SER A 453 -20.18 5.41 -18.22
N ARG A 454 -20.16 5.65 -19.52
CA ARG A 454 -21.37 5.71 -20.37
C ARG A 454 -22.06 4.35 -20.52
N TYR A 455 -21.31 3.27 -20.52
CA TYR A 455 -21.82 1.91 -20.75
C TYR A 455 -21.80 1.08 -19.46
N SER A 456 -21.77 1.73 -18.29
CA SER A 456 -21.97 1.10 -16.98
C SER A 456 -20.90 0.05 -16.59
N LEU A 457 -19.68 0.21 -17.04
CA LEU A 457 -18.56 -0.58 -16.55
C LEU A 457 -18.06 0.03 -15.22
N TRP A 458 -18.73 -0.30 -14.13
CA TRP A 458 -18.51 0.28 -12.81
C TRP A 458 -17.34 -0.35 -12.07
N ALA A 459 -16.70 0.44 -11.20
CA ALA A 459 -15.71 -0.07 -10.26
C ALA A 459 -16.30 -1.14 -9.32
N GLY A 460 -15.47 -2.11 -8.91
CA GLY A 460 -15.88 -3.25 -8.09
C GLY A 460 -16.33 -4.48 -8.88
N ARG A 461 -16.44 -4.39 -10.18
CA ARG A 461 -16.74 -5.52 -11.06
C ARG A 461 -15.47 -6.23 -11.51
N ARG A 462 -15.60 -7.51 -11.87
CA ARG A 462 -14.56 -8.27 -12.56
C ARG A 462 -15.01 -8.56 -13.98
N ILE A 463 -14.20 -8.24 -14.97
CA ILE A 463 -14.41 -8.64 -16.36
C ILE A 463 -13.92 -10.07 -16.49
N ILE A 464 -14.79 -10.96 -16.97
CA ILE A 464 -14.49 -12.40 -17.12
C ILE A 464 -14.53 -12.88 -18.57
N GLU A 465 -15.05 -12.04 -19.50
CA GLU A 465 -15.13 -12.38 -20.91
C GLU A 465 -15.20 -11.11 -21.78
N ILE A 466 -14.52 -11.10 -22.90
CA ILE A 466 -14.57 -10.10 -23.96
C ILE A 466 -14.95 -10.78 -25.27
N ASP A 467 -16.10 -10.41 -25.88
CA ASP A 467 -16.61 -10.95 -27.14
C ASP A 467 -16.65 -12.50 -27.23
N GLY A 468 -16.95 -13.16 -26.11
CA GLY A 468 -16.99 -14.62 -26.01
C GLY A 468 -15.65 -15.27 -25.64
N LEU A 469 -14.56 -14.48 -25.53
CA LEU A 469 -13.24 -14.97 -25.11
C LEU A 469 -13.08 -14.80 -23.60
N PRO A 470 -12.80 -15.87 -22.83
CA PRO A 470 -12.53 -15.78 -21.41
C PRO A 470 -11.33 -14.88 -21.11
N THR A 471 -11.45 -14.06 -20.07
CA THR A 471 -10.38 -13.17 -19.58
C THR A 471 -10.09 -13.42 -18.10
N PRO A 472 -9.47 -14.56 -17.76
CA PRO A 472 -9.16 -14.92 -16.38
C PRO A 472 -8.12 -14.00 -15.72
N ASP A 473 -7.32 -13.28 -16.51
CA ASP A 473 -6.24 -12.41 -16.09
C ASP A 473 -6.04 -11.20 -17.01
N LEU A 474 -5.10 -10.33 -16.66
CA LEU A 474 -4.78 -9.12 -17.45
C LEU A 474 -4.13 -9.45 -18.81
N ASP A 475 -3.39 -10.53 -18.93
CA ASP A 475 -2.72 -10.88 -20.21
C ASP A 475 -3.75 -11.29 -21.26
N THR A 476 -4.67 -12.16 -20.89
CA THR A 476 -5.77 -12.60 -21.77
C THR A 476 -6.71 -11.43 -22.11
N PHE A 477 -6.95 -10.52 -21.15
CA PHE A 477 -7.72 -9.31 -21.41
C PHE A 477 -7.02 -8.40 -22.42
N VAL A 478 -5.74 -8.09 -22.23
CA VAL A 478 -4.94 -7.25 -23.14
C VAL A 478 -4.94 -7.85 -24.55
N ALA A 479 -4.73 -9.17 -24.67
CA ALA A 479 -4.80 -9.86 -25.96
C ALA A 479 -6.18 -9.73 -26.62
N ALA A 480 -7.27 -9.84 -25.85
CA ALA A 480 -8.64 -9.75 -26.37
C ALA A 480 -8.99 -8.33 -26.86
N VAL A 481 -8.39 -7.27 -26.28
CA VAL A 481 -8.71 -5.88 -26.66
C VAL A 481 -7.67 -5.24 -27.60
N ALA A 482 -6.50 -5.87 -27.82
CA ALA A 482 -5.39 -5.29 -28.58
C ALA A 482 -5.76 -4.93 -30.03
N ASN A 483 -6.61 -5.71 -30.66
CA ASN A 483 -7.00 -5.52 -32.06
C ASN A 483 -8.33 -4.76 -32.22
N LYS A 484 -8.88 -4.19 -31.15
CA LYS A 484 -10.13 -3.45 -31.23
C LYS A 484 -9.90 -2.06 -31.85
N SER A 485 -10.72 -1.78 -32.86
CA SER A 485 -10.67 -0.50 -33.57
C SER A 485 -11.31 0.62 -32.76
N ASP A 486 -11.02 1.88 -33.16
CA ASP A 486 -11.77 3.03 -32.64
C ASP A 486 -13.26 2.90 -32.98
N ARG A 487 -14.13 3.22 -32.03
CA ARG A 487 -15.60 3.13 -32.13
C ARG A 487 -16.15 1.72 -32.39
N GLU A 488 -15.39 0.68 -32.16
CA GLU A 488 -15.86 -0.70 -32.20
C GLU A 488 -16.73 -1.00 -30.97
N SER A 489 -17.78 -1.78 -31.18
CA SER A 489 -18.64 -2.28 -30.11
C SER A 489 -18.06 -3.58 -29.55
N VAL A 490 -17.76 -3.59 -28.27
CA VAL A 490 -17.17 -4.73 -27.55
C VAL A 490 -18.18 -5.25 -26.54
N ARG A 491 -18.51 -6.53 -26.61
CA ARG A 491 -19.35 -7.20 -25.61
C ARG A 491 -18.50 -7.63 -24.43
N ILE A 492 -18.91 -7.22 -23.23
CA ILE A 492 -18.20 -7.47 -21.99
C ILE A 492 -19.11 -8.24 -21.04
N LYS A 493 -18.64 -9.36 -20.52
CA LYS A 493 -19.31 -10.07 -19.44
C LYS A 493 -18.59 -9.77 -18.13
N THR A 494 -19.31 -9.27 -17.15
CA THR A 494 -18.77 -8.92 -15.84
C THR A 494 -19.47 -9.69 -14.74
N VAL A 495 -18.79 -9.82 -13.60
CA VAL A 495 -19.32 -10.41 -12.38
C VAL A 495 -19.11 -9.43 -11.22
N THR A 496 -20.15 -9.19 -10.45
CA THR A 496 -20.06 -8.41 -9.21
C THR A 496 -19.48 -9.27 -8.08
N TRP A 497 -19.19 -8.65 -6.96
CA TRP A 497 -18.75 -9.37 -5.73
C TRP A 497 -19.86 -10.22 -5.07
N ASN A 498 -21.12 -10.12 -5.54
CA ASN A 498 -22.25 -10.97 -5.14
C ASN A 498 -22.51 -12.06 -6.19
N ASP A 499 -21.56 -12.34 -7.08
CA ASP A 499 -21.65 -13.30 -8.19
C ASP A 499 -22.78 -13.03 -9.19
N GLN A 500 -23.27 -11.79 -9.25
CA GLN A 500 -24.25 -11.38 -10.28
C GLN A 500 -23.52 -11.16 -11.60
N VAL A 501 -23.92 -11.92 -12.60
CA VAL A 501 -23.40 -11.81 -13.96
C VAL A 501 -24.16 -10.73 -14.72
N GLU A 502 -23.44 -9.81 -15.34
CA GLU A 502 -24.00 -8.78 -16.22
C GLU A 502 -23.25 -8.77 -17.55
N VAL A 503 -24.00 -8.58 -18.65
CA VAL A 503 -23.45 -8.41 -19.99
C VAL A 503 -23.75 -7.01 -20.46
N LEU A 504 -22.73 -6.29 -20.88
CA LEU A 504 -22.83 -4.94 -21.44
C LEU A 504 -22.12 -4.88 -22.80
N THR A 505 -22.51 -3.93 -23.61
CA THR A 505 -21.82 -3.61 -24.87
C THR A 505 -21.27 -2.21 -24.78
N LEU A 506 -19.94 -2.10 -24.81
CA LEU A 506 -19.22 -0.84 -24.72
C LEU A 506 -18.70 -0.48 -26.11
N LYS A 507 -18.89 0.78 -26.52
CA LYS A 507 -18.27 1.31 -27.73
C LYS A 507 -16.97 2.02 -27.37
N THR A 508 -15.85 1.58 -27.95
CA THR A 508 -14.51 2.17 -27.72
C THR A 508 -14.44 3.61 -28.20
N ASP A 509 -13.52 4.38 -27.65
CA ASP A 509 -13.17 5.73 -28.10
C ASP A 509 -11.67 5.95 -27.84
N HIS A 510 -10.84 5.41 -28.71
CA HIS A 510 -9.38 5.47 -28.54
C HIS A 510 -8.80 6.88 -28.73
N ARG A 511 -9.53 7.76 -29.40
CA ARG A 511 -9.13 9.16 -29.62
C ARG A 511 -8.99 9.93 -28.32
N TYR A 512 -9.98 9.80 -27.43
CA TYR A 512 -9.99 10.51 -26.16
C TYR A 512 -9.56 9.62 -24.98
N TRP A 513 -9.74 8.32 -25.11
CA TRP A 513 -9.48 7.31 -24.09
C TRP A 513 -8.56 6.21 -24.64
N PRO A 514 -7.29 6.56 -24.96
CA PRO A 514 -6.33 5.60 -25.49
C PRO A 514 -6.09 4.46 -24.50
N ALA A 515 -5.85 3.27 -25.03
CA ALA A 515 -5.54 2.11 -24.22
C ALA A 515 -4.03 1.97 -24.03
N TYR A 516 -3.62 1.73 -22.80
CA TYR A 516 -2.22 1.49 -22.44
C TYR A 516 -2.10 0.67 -21.16
N GLU A 517 -0.95 0.07 -21.00
CA GLU A 517 -0.53 -0.65 -19.80
C GLU A 517 0.56 0.14 -19.08
N LEU A 518 0.50 0.15 -17.75
CA LEU A 518 1.60 0.53 -16.87
C LEU A 518 2.04 -0.70 -16.11
N ARG A 519 3.32 -1.07 -16.22
CA ARG A 519 3.91 -2.21 -15.55
C ARG A 519 5.21 -1.81 -14.87
N ARG A 520 5.42 -2.29 -13.64
CA ARG A 520 6.70 -2.17 -12.93
C ARG A 520 7.65 -3.24 -13.45
N VAL A 521 8.78 -2.81 -14.02
CA VAL A 521 9.84 -3.67 -14.53
C VAL A 521 11.16 -3.09 -14.06
N ASP A 522 12.00 -3.90 -13.41
CA ASP A 522 13.29 -3.46 -12.86
C ASP A 522 13.14 -2.19 -12.00
N ASP A 523 12.16 -2.21 -11.11
CA ASP A 523 11.78 -1.12 -10.20
C ASP A 523 11.35 0.21 -10.86
N GLN A 524 11.12 0.20 -12.16
CA GLN A 524 10.62 1.35 -12.90
C GLN A 524 9.23 1.09 -13.50
N TRP A 525 8.40 2.10 -13.51
CA TRP A 525 7.11 2.04 -14.20
C TRP A 525 7.28 2.33 -15.69
N ARG A 526 6.86 1.37 -16.53
CA ARG A 526 6.91 1.49 -17.99
C ARG A 526 5.50 1.58 -18.54
N ARG A 527 5.30 2.54 -19.45
CA ARG A 527 4.04 2.68 -20.18
C ARG A 527 4.17 2.07 -21.56
N SER A 528 3.25 1.19 -21.93
CA SER A 528 3.17 0.57 -23.25
C SER A 528 1.78 0.75 -23.83
N PRO A 529 1.63 1.22 -25.08
CA PRO A 529 0.34 1.30 -25.75
C PRO A 529 -0.23 -0.10 -25.99
N ILE A 530 -1.56 -0.23 -25.98
CA ILE A 530 -2.26 -1.46 -26.32
C ILE A 530 -2.92 -1.30 -27.69
N GLY A 531 -2.54 -2.17 -28.63
CA GLY A 531 -3.11 -2.19 -29.98
C GLY A 531 -2.75 -0.98 -30.83
N SER A 532 -3.65 -0.66 -31.80
CA SER A 532 -3.54 0.48 -32.71
C SER A 532 -4.04 1.80 -32.12
N ALA A 533 -4.19 1.88 -30.80
CA ALA A 533 -4.52 3.16 -30.14
C ALA A 533 -3.49 4.23 -30.55
N PRO A 534 -3.91 5.49 -30.75
CA PRO A 534 -2.97 6.59 -31.04
C PRO A 534 -1.87 6.54 -29.99
N ALA A 535 -0.61 6.59 -30.46
CA ALA A 535 0.56 6.42 -29.62
C ALA A 535 0.48 7.37 -28.41
N VAL A 536 0.13 6.83 -27.28
CA VAL A 536 0.49 7.43 -26.01
C VAL A 536 2.00 7.23 -25.94
N ALA A 537 2.78 8.29 -25.83
CA ALA A 537 4.22 8.18 -25.78
C ALA A 537 4.61 7.04 -24.82
N GLY A 538 5.16 5.95 -25.38
CA GLY A 538 5.72 4.87 -24.59
C GLY A 538 6.93 5.44 -23.85
N GLY A 539 7.04 5.24 -22.55
CA GLY A 539 8.14 5.81 -21.78
C GLY A 539 8.37 5.03 -20.49
N VAL A 540 9.61 5.11 -20.02
CA VAL A 540 9.98 4.71 -18.67
C VAL A 540 9.54 5.83 -17.74
N ILE A 541 8.79 5.48 -16.70
CA ILE A 541 8.46 6.40 -15.62
C ILE A 541 9.62 6.31 -14.64
N ASP A 542 10.58 7.20 -14.80
CA ASP A 542 11.77 7.24 -13.98
C ASP A 542 11.47 7.84 -12.60
N TYR A 543 11.91 7.18 -11.53
CA TYR A 543 11.94 7.76 -10.21
C TYR A 543 13.16 8.69 -10.15
N ARG A 544 12.93 9.98 -10.06
CA ARG A 544 14.01 10.96 -9.97
C ARG A 544 14.87 10.69 -8.76
N GLY A 545 16.13 10.35 -8.97
CA GLY A 545 17.08 10.06 -7.91
C GLY A 545 17.76 8.71 -8.02
N ASP A 546 17.38 7.86 -8.97
CA ASP A 546 18.18 6.70 -9.31
C ASP A 546 19.38 7.18 -10.15
N ALA A 547 20.51 7.39 -9.49
CA ALA A 547 21.79 7.34 -10.19
C ALA A 547 22.09 5.87 -10.50
N PRO A 548 22.74 5.56 -11.64
CA PRO A 548 23.07 4.20 -12.06
C PRO A 548 23.96 3.48 -11.03
#